data_a9b20752c6f287b09cb44c7514a97cd5
#
_entry.id   a9b20752c6f287b09cb44c7514a97cd5
#
_cell.length_a   1.000
_cell.length_b   1.000
_cell.length_c   1.000
_cell.angle_alpha   90.00
_cell.angle_beta   90.00
_cell.angle_gamma   90.00
#
_symmetry.space_group_name_H-M   'P 1'
#
loop_
_entity.id
_entity.type
_entity.pdbx_description
1 polymer ?
#
loop_
_entity_poly.entity_id
_entity_poly.type
_entity_poly.pdbx_seq_one_letter_code
_entity_poly.pdbx_strand_id
1 'polypeptide(L)'
;MKFGCCISKIDDLIRVKAAGYDFFEFAGCTAAAMSESEFDALCAEQARTGLPCIGFNAYSAGIPAIIGHNVSDSATASYAELLCRRGKRLGISALGIGSPNARRLPADMDKSDADAQFMRFIRIAAGAAKDHGMCVLVEAVHSGMCNYLNGTLDAAEITRLIGLDNVGMVLDFYHMAEMGEDYSLAAAAAPYLRHVHFSTSGSGLWRGFPQKADFDEYRGIFAILKSIGYYGTVSIEPSEFEPEQASSCLELLKRLEAEIK
;
A
#
# COMPACT_ATOMS: atom_id res chain seq x y z
N MET A 1 0.15 11.69 13.53
CA MET A 1 0.20 10.97 12.25
C MET A 1 0.02 11.93 11.10
N LYS A 2 0.33 11.53 9.86
CA LYS A 2 -0.07 12.23 8.63
C LYS A 2 -1.06 11.37 7.88
N PHE A 3 -2.05 11.99 7.25
CA PHE A 3 -3.13 11.28 6.57
C PHE A 3 -3.11 11.55 5.06
N GLY A 4 -3.22 10.50 4.29
CA GLY A 4 -3.21 10.52 2.82
C GLY A 4 -4.34 9.72 2.21
N CYS A 5 -4.39 9.71 0.89
CA CYS A 5 -5.35 8.93 0.13
C CYS A 5 -4.67 8.28 -1.08
N CYS A 6 -5.03 7.03 -1.35
CA CYS A 6 -4.63 6.32 -2.56
C CYS A 6 -5.54 6.72 -3.72
N ILE A 7 -4.92 7.04 -4.86
CA ILE A 7 -5.62 7.41 -6.10
C ILE A 7 -4.98 6.73 -7.31
N SER A 8 -5.76 6.64 -8.39
CA SER A 8 -5.29 6.11 -9.68
C SER A 8 -5.55 7.05 -10.86
N LYS A 9 -6.20 8.19 -10.61
CA LYS A 9 -6.55 9.19 -11.63
C LYS A 9 -5.91 10.53 -11.28
N ILE A 10 -5.36 11.23 -12.28
CA ILE A 10 -4.74 12.55 -12.10
C ILE A 10 -5.76 13.57 -11.58
N ASP A 11 -6.99 13.52 -12.08
CA ASP A 11 -8.07 14.44 -11.71
C ASP A 11 -8.45 14.37 -10.22
N ASP A 12 -8.16 13.25 -9.54
CA ASP A 12 -8.45 13.11 -8.11
C ASP A 12 -7.44 13.87 -7.24
N LEU A 13 -6.28 14.24 -7.78
CA LEU A 13 -5.21 14.90 -7.03
C LEU A 13 -5.67 16.26 -6.45
N ILE A 14 -6.35 17.06 -7.26
CA ILE A 14 -6.92 18.33 -6.79
C ILE A 14 -8.01 18.11 -5.72
N ARG A 15 -8.77 17.02 -5.85
CA ARG A 15 -9.84 16.68 -4.90
C ARG A 15 -9.28 16.22 -3.56
N VAL A 16 -8.22 15.38 -3.57
CA VAL A 16 -7.49 14.98 -2.35
C VAL A 16 -6.91 16.20 -1.66
N LYS A 17 -6.30 17.12 -2.42
CA LYS A 17 -5.79 18.39 -1.88
C LYS A 17 -6.90 19.24 -1.26
N ALA A 18 -8.03 19.37 -1.95
CA ALA A 18 -9.18 20.15 -1.48
C ALA A 18 -9.80 19.56 -0.22
N ALA A 19 -9.83 18.23 -0.07
CA ALA A 19 -10.28 17.53 1.12
C ALA A 19 -9.35 17.75 2.34
N GLY A 20 -8.11 18.25 2.12
CA GLY A 20 -7.18 18.63 3.20
C GLY A 20 -6.24 17.54 3.66
N TYR A 21 -6.03 16.48 2.87
CA TYR A 21 -5.03 15.44 3.13
C TYR A 21 -3.62 15.97 3.05
N ASP A 22 -2.70 15.35 3.78
CA ASP A 22 -1.30 15.77 3.87
C ASP A 22 -0.46 15.29 2.68
N PHE A 23 -0.87 14.18 2.04
CA PHE A 23 -0.17 13.53 0.93
C PHE A 23 -1.13 12.64 0.13
N PHE A 24 -0.64 12.07 -0.96
CA PHE A 24 -1.30 11.00 -1.69
C PHE A 24 -0.35 9.85 -2.00
N GLU A 25 -0.92 8.68 -2.30
CA GLU A 25 -0.26 7.59 -2.99
C GLU A 25 -0.89 7.41 -4.37
N PHE A 26 -0.08 7.00 -5.34
CA PHE A 26 -0.57 6.76 -6.70
C PHE A 26 -0.45 5.28 -7.05
N ALA A 27 -1.42 4.75 -7.83
CA ALA A 27 -1.36 3.35 -8.25
C ALA A 27 -0.14 3.10 -9.14
N GLY A 28 0.80 2.27 -8.68
CA GLY A 28 2.05 1.96 -9.37
C GLY A 28 1.83 1.31 -10.73
N CYS A 29 0.87 0.39 -10.83
CA CYS A 29 0.52 -0.24 -12.11
C CYS A 29 -0.02 0.78 -13.13
N THR A 30 -0.79 1.78 -12.69
CA THR A 30 -1.23 2.90 -13.55
C THR A 30 -0.03 3.75 -13.94
N ALA A 31 0.80 4.13 -12.95
CA ALA A 31 2.02 4.89 -13.24
C ALA A 31 2.94 4.16 -14.23
N ALA A 32 3.05 2.83 -14.17
CA ALA A 32 3.86 2.04 -15.10
C ALA A 32 3.28 1.98 -16.52
N ALA A 33 1.95 2.02 -16.65
CA ALA A 33 1.27 1.93 -17.94
C ALA A 33 1.18 3.27 -18.70
N MET A 34 1.35 4.39 -18.00
CA MET A 34 1.31 5.73 -18.62
C MET A 34 2.38 5.89 -19.69
N SER A 35 2.04 6.59 -20.79
CA SER A 35 3.03 7.19 -21.68
C SER A 35 3.86 8.26 -20.94
N GLU A 36 4.99 8.68 -21.52
CA GLU A 36 5.78 9.75 -20.88
C GLU A 36 5.00 11.06 -20.78
N SER A 37 4.17 11.41 -21.78
CA SER A 37 3.35 12.61 -21.73
C SER A 37 2.26 12.58 -20.66
N GLU A 38 1.63 11.42 -20.41
CA GLU A 38 0.66 11.25 -19.33
C GLU A 38 1.35 11.33 -17.95
N PHE A 39 2.54 10.75 -17.84
CA PHE A 39 3.31 10.82 -16.60
C PHE A 39 3.83 12.25 -16.34
N ASP A 40 4.22 12.99 -17.39
CA ASP A 40 4.57 14.41 -17.29
C ASP A 40 3.38 15.25 -16.79
N ALA A 41 2.16 14.93 -17.25
CA ALA A 41 0.94 15.59 -16.79
C ALA A 41 0.69 15.32 -15.27
N LEU A 42 0.92 14.09 -14.80
CA LEU A 42 0.84 13.76 -13.38
C LEU A 42 1.85 14.56 -12.55
N CYS A 43 3.11 14.65 -13.00
CA CYS A 43 4.13 15.44 -12.34
C CYS A 43 3.79 16.94 -12.31
N ALA A 44 3.26 17.47 -13.41
CA ALA A 44 2.83 18.86 -13.49
C ALA A 44 1.66 19.15 -12.53
N GLU A 45 0.68 18.26 -12.45
CA GLU A 45 -0.45 18.40 -11.55
C GLU A 45 -0.02 18.29 -10.07
N GLN A 46 0.89 17.38 -9.74
CA GLN A 46 1.49 17.33 -8.42
C GLN A 46 2.19 18.65 -8.06
N ALA A 47 3.01 19.18 -8.96
CA ALA A 47 3.69 20.46 -8.74
C ALA A 47 2.70 21.61 -8.54
N ARG A 48 1.60 21.65 -9.32
CA ARG A 48 0.55 22.65 -9.24
C ARG A 48 -0.21 22.60 -7.91
N THR A 49 -0.53 21.41 -7.40
CA THR A 49 -1.24 21.23 -6.12
C THR A 49 -0.32 21.39 -4.92
N GLY A 50 0.98 21.16 -5.08
CA GLY A 50 1.95 21.11 -3.99
C GLY A 50 1.70 19.97 -3.01
N LEU A 51 0.87 18.96 -3.38
CA LEU A 51 0.59 17.81 -2.53
C LEU A 51 1.69 16.74 -2.75
N PRO A 52 2.44 16.32 -1.72
CA PRO A 52 3.48 15.32 -1.89
C PRO A 52 2.90 13.96 -2.23
N CYS A 53 3.51 13.25 -3.18
CA CYS A 53 3.34 11.82 -3.37
C CYS A 53 4.34 11.09 -2.47
N ILE A 54 3.90 10.13 -1.65
CA ILE A 54 4.83 9.40 -0.77
C ILE A 54 5.13 7.99 -1.23
N GLY A 55 4.29 7.40 -2.07
CA GLY A 55 4.44 6.03 -2.49
C GLY A 55 3.64 5.67 -3.73
N PHE A 56 4.03 4.54 -4.31
CA PHE A 56 3.19 3.80 -5.23
C PHE A 56 2.59 2.60 -4.49
N ASN A 57 1.26 2.60 -4.32
CA ASN A 57 0.50 1.40 -3.97
C ASN A 57 0.17 0.58 -5.23
N ALA A 58 -0.51 -0.58 -5.10
CA ALA A 58 -0.91 -1.39 -6.26
C ALA A 58 0.22 -1.58 -7.29
N TYR A 59 1.38 -2.07 -6.84
CA TYR A 59 2.63 -2.13 -7.62
C TYR A 59 2.45 -2.74 -9.00
N SER A 60 1.80 -3.91 -9.12
CA SER A 60 1.62 -4.64 -10.37
C SER A 60 0.17 -5.11 -10.53
N ALA A 61 -0.39 -4.93 -11.71
CA ALA A 61 -1.73 -5.45 -12.07
C ALA A 61 -1.72 -6.93 -12.55
N GLY A 62 -0.55 -7.58 -12.54
CA GLY A 62 -0.38 -8.98 -12.97
C GLY A 62 0.88 -9.20 -13.78
N ILE A 63 1.48 -8.15 -14.33
CA ILE A 63 2.74 -8.18 -15.08
C ILE A 63 3.66 -7.09 -14.50
N PRO A 64 4.91 -7.44 -14.09
CA PRO A 64 5.45 -8.81 -14.06
C PRO A 64 4.73 -9.71 -13.05
N ALA A 65 4.69 -11.01 -13.33
CA ALA A 65 4.23 -12.01 -12.37
C ALA A 65 5.21 -12.10 -11.20
N ILE A 66 4.67 -12.19 -9.98
CA ILE A 66 5.46 -12.33 -8.75
C ILE A 66 5.64 -13.81 -8.40
N ILE A 67 4.58 -14.61 -8.58
CA ILE A 67 4.55 -16.05 -8.33
C ILE A 67 3.96 -16.74 -9.57
N GLY A 68 4.38 -17.96 -9.81
CA GLY A 68 3.84 -18.82 -10.86
C GLY A 68 4.88 -19.23 -11.89
N HIS A 69 4.38 -19.85 -12.98
CA HIS A 69 5.25 -20.41 -14.02
C HIS A 69 5.86 -19.34 -14.97
N ASN A 70 5.32 -18.14 -14.96
CA ASN A 70 5.73 -17.06 -15.87
C ASN A 70 6.56 -15.96 -15.18
N VAL A 71 7.19 -16.27 -14.04
CA VAL A 71 8.08 -15.32 -13.36
C VAL A 71 9.34 -15.07 -14.19
N SER A 72 9.77 -13.83 -14.22
CA SER A 72 10.97 -13.43 -14.96
C SER A 72 11.73 -12.35 -14.18
N ASP A 73 12.96 -12.66 -13.77
CA ASP A 73 13.82 -11.71 -13.06
C ASP A 73 14.13 -10.47 -13.87
N SER A 74 14.38 -10.64 -15.18
CA SER A 74 14.67 -9.50 -16.06
C SER A 74 13.46 -8.58 -16.24
N ALA A 75 12.26 -9.16 -16.36
CA ALA A 75 11.04 -8.38 -16.42
C ALA A 75 10.78 -7.65 -15.09
N THR A 76 11.00 -8.34 -13.95
CA THR A 76 10.89 -7.74 -12.60
C THR A 76 11.88 -6.58 -12.46
N ALA A 77 13.15 -6.76 -12.82
CA ALA A 77 14.17 -5.73 -12.71
C ALA A 77 13.86 -4.51 -13.59
N SER A 78 13.45 -4.73 -14.84
CA SER A 78 13.09 -3.66 -15.76
C SER A 78 11.87 -2.86 -15.27
N TYR A 79 10.87 -3.55 -14.72
CA TYR A 79 9.66 -2.93 -14.18
C TYR A 79 9.95 -2.14 -12.90
N ALA A 80 10.75 -2.70 -12.00
CA ALA A 80 11.17 -2.03 -10.78
C ALA A 80 11.95 -0.74 -11.10
N GLU A 81 12.89 -0.80 -12.05
CA GLU A 81 13.65 0.38 -12.48
C GLU A 81 12.76 1.45 -13.10
N LEU A 82 11.76 1.07 -13.92
CA LEU A 82 10.78 2.01 -14.47
C LEU A 82 10.03 2.73 -13.36
N LEU A 83 9.49 1.99 -12.39
CA LEU A 83 8.75 2.58 -11.27
C LEU A 83 9.65 3.44 -10.38
N CYS A 84 10.87 3.02 -10.09
CA CYS A 84 11.81 3.80 -9.30
C CYS A 84 12.18 5.13 -9.98
N ARG A 85 12.46 5.13 -11.30
CA ARG A 85 12.73 6.37 -12.05
C ARG A 85 11.52 7.30 -12.05
N ARG A 86 10.30 6.78 -12.28
CA ARG A 86 9.07 7.56 -12.20
C ARG A 86 8.79 8.06 -10.80
N GLY A 87 8.96 7.18 -9.82
CA GLY A 87 8.81 7.51 -8.41
C GLY A 87 9.75 8.62 -7.93
N LYS A 88 11.02 8.60 -8.40
CA LYS A 88 11.98 9.68 -8.11
C LYS A 88 11.50 11.04 -8.62
N ARG A 89 10.85 11.10 -9.78
CA ARG A 89 10.29 12.35 -10.32
C ARG A 89 9.13 12.88 -9.49
N LEU A 90 8.34 11.99 -8.87
CA LEU A 90 7.26 12.36 -7.95
C LEU A 90 7.74 12.55 -6.49
N GLY A 91 8.98 12.18 -6.19
CA GLY A 91 9.54 12.28 -4.84
C GLY A 91 9.06 11.23 -3.88
N ILE A 92 8.62 10.04 -4.36
CA ILE A 92 8.16 8.96 -3.49
C ILE A 92 9.32 8.33 -2.71
N SER A 93 8.97 7.74 -1.58
CA SER A 93 9.90 7.00 -0.71
C SER A 93 9.58 5.51 -0.59
N ALA A 94 8.45 5.04 -1.10
CA ALA A 94 8.00 3.66 -0.93
C ALA A 94 7.27 3.08 -2.14
N LEU A 95 7.40 1.75 -2.29
CA LEU A 95 6.70 0.91 -3.26
C LEU A 95 5.92 -0.16 -2.50
N GLY A 96 4.57 -0.05 -2.46
CA GLY A 96 3.69 -0.99 -1.77
C GLY A 96 3.34 -2.19 -2.65
N ILE A 97 3.65 -3.40 -2.19
CA ILE A 97 3.46 -4.65 -2.94
C ILE A 97 2.34 -5.49 -2.30
N GLY A 98 1.10 -5.14 -2.62
CA GLY A 98 -0.07 -5.98 -2.43
C GLY A 98 -0.28 -6.89 -3.65
N SER A 99 -0.62 -6.32 -4.79
CA SER A 99 -0.60 -6.95 -6.14
C SER A 99 -1.24 -8.35 -6.23
N PRO A 100 -2.52 -8.54 -5.84
CA PRO A 100 -3.12 -9.87 -5.71
C PRO A 100 -3.11 -10.69 -7.01
N ASN A 101 -3.28 -10.03 -8.17
CA ASN A 101 -3.30 -10.71 -9.46
C ASN A 101 -1.92 -11.21 -9.92
N ALA A 102 -0.86 -10.59 -9.44
CA ALA A 102 0.52 -10.94 -9.80
C ALA A 102 1.08 -12.09 -8.95
N ARG A 103 0.49 -12.38 -7.79
CA ARG A 103 1.02 -13.33 -6.81
C ARG A 103 0.06 -14.48 -6.44
N ARG A 104 -0.89 -14.79 -7.32
CA ARG A 104 -1.80 -15.92 -7.11
C ARG A 104 -1.02 -17.23 -7.19
N LEU A 105 -1.10 -18.04 -6.12
CA LEU A 105 -0.45 -19.35 -6.03
C LEU A 105 -1.15 -20.33 -6.99
N PRO A 106 -0.43 -20.94 -7.99
CA PRO A 106 -0.95 -22.01 -8.83
C PRO A 106 -1.28 -23.27 -8.00
N ALA A 107 -2.29 -24.02 -8.42
CA ALA A 107 -2.72 -25.22 -7.72
C ALA A 107 -1.69 -26.37 -7.72
N ASP A 108 -0.77 -26.34 -8.67
CA ASP A 108 0.32 -27.31 -8.87
C ASP A 108 1.68 -26.82 -8.34
N MET A 109 1.69 -25.76 -7.53
CA MET A 109 2.92 -25.20 -6.95
C MET A 109 2.86 -25.26 -5.42
N ASP A 110 3.94 -25.72 -4.82
CA ASP A 110 4.07 -25.74 -3.37
C ASP A 110 4.28 -24.31 -2.80
N LYS A 111 3.77 -24.09 -1.58
CA LYS A 111 3.92 -22.81 -0.90
C LYS A 111 5.38 -22.41 -0.72
N SER A 112 6.27 -23.37 -0.46
CA SER A 112 7.71 -23.11 -0.30
C SER A 112 8.36 -22.54 -1.57
N ASP A 113 7.95 -23.02 -2.74
CA ASP A 113 8.41 -22.50 -4.02
C ASP A 113 7.87 -21.10 -4.29
N ALA A 114 6.60 -20.88 -3.95
CA ALA A 114 5.98 -19.55 -4.02
C ALA A 114 6.67 -18.55 -3.08
N ASP A 115 7.00 -18.95 -1.86
CA ASP A 115 7.75 -18.13 -0.90
C ASP A 115 9.14 -17.77 -1.44
N ALA A 116 9.84 -18.73 -2.05
CA ALA A 116 11.14 -18.48 -2.68
C ALA A 116 11.04 -17.49 -3.86
N GLN A 117 10.02 -17.64 -4.72
CA GLN A 117 9.78 -16.72 -5.83
C GLN A 117 9.40 -15.32 -5.33
N PHE A 118 8.51 -15.21 -4.33
CA PHE A 118 8.11 -13.94 -3.75
C PHE A 118 9.31 -13.22 -3.13
N MET A 119 10.09 -13.90 -2.30
CA MET A 119 11.29 -13.31 -1.69
C MET A 119 12.31 -12.86 -2.74
N ARG A 120 12.47 -13.64 -3.82
CA ARG A 120 13.36 -13.27 -4.93
C ARG A 120 12.87 -12.02 -5.65
N PHE A 121 11.56 -11.93 -5.94
CA PHE A 121 10.94 -10.76 -6.52
C PHE A 121 11.17 -9.51 -5.66
N ILE A 122 10.90 -9.61 -4.35
CA ILE A 122 11.10 -8.49 -3.42
C ILE A 122 12.58 -8.07 -3.38
N ARG A 123 13.53 -9.01 -3.38
CA ARG A 123 14.96 -8.67 -3.39
C ARG A 123 15.37 -7.92 -4.66
N ILE A 124 14.86 -8.31 -5.82
CA ILE A 124 15.13 -7.61 -7.08
C ILE A 124 14.53 -6.18 -7.03
N ALA A 125 13.26 -6.05 -6.62
CA ALA A 125 12.62 -4.75 -6.50
C ALA A 125 13.32 -3.86 -5.46
N ALA A 126 13.73 -4.42 -4.31
CA ALA A 126 14.45 -3.70 -3.26
C ALA A 126 15.85 -3.25 -3.72
N GLY A 127 16.52 -4.03 -4.55
CA GLY A 127 17.79 -3.64 -5.17
C GLY A 127 17.63 -2.36 -6.00
N ALA A 128 16.69 -2.34 -6.93
CA ALA A 128 16.39 -1.14 -7.72
C ALA A 128 15.93 0.04 -6.83
N ALA A 129 15.05 -0.22 -5.88
CA ALA A 129 14.54 0.81 -4.96
C ALA A 129 15.65 1.47 -4.13
N LYS A 130 16.65 0.69 -3.67
CA LYS A 130 17.78 1.17 -2.88
C LYS A 130 18.59 2.22 -3.64
N ASP A 131 18.84 2.01 -4.93
CA ASP A 131 19.62 2.93 -5.77
C ASP A 131 18.91 4.28 -5.97
N HIS A 132 17.60 4.29 -5.74
CA HIS A 132 16.77 5.50 -5.79
C HIS A 132 16.40 6.06 -4.41
N GLY A 133 16.90 5.45 -3.33
CA GLY A 133 16.59 5.88 -1.95
C GLY A 133 15.19 5.53 -1.47
N MET A 134 14.59 4.46 -2.02
CA MET A 134 13.24 4.01 -1.73
C MET A 134 13.21 2.70 -0.95
N CYS A 135 12.10 2.47 -0.25
CA CYS A 135 11.78 1.20 0.40
C CYS A 135 10.77 0.39 -0.42
N VAL A 136 10.80 -0.93 -0.25
CA VAL A 136 9.76 -1.85 -0.71
C VAL A 136 8.96 -2.32 0.49
N LEU A 137 7.64 -2.22 0.41
CA LEU A 137 6.74 -2.56 1.52
C LEU A 137 5.85 -3.74 1.13
N VAL A 138 5.97 -4.83 1.89
CA VAL A 138 5.16 -6.04 1.72
C VAL A 138 3.80 -5.81 2.38
N GLU A 139 2.74 -6.19 1.70
CA GLU A 139 1.37 -6.11 2.19
C GLU A 139 0.69 -7.49 2.13
N ALA A 140 0.10 -7.94 3.23
CA ALA A 140 -0.84 -9.05 3.22
C ALA A 140 -2.15 -8.60 2.57
N VAL A 141 -2.78 -9.46 1.77
CA VAL A 141 -4.12 -9.20 1.20
C VAL A 141 -5.06 -10.35 1.51
N HIS A 142 -6.32 -10.06 1.81
CA HIS A 142 -7.28 -11.07 2.26
C HIS A 142 -7.55 -12.16 1.20
N SER A 143 -7.97 -13.33 1.64
CA SER A 143 -8.12 -14.54 0.83
C SER A 143 -9.16 -14.42 -0.30
N GLY A 144 -10.12 -13.49 -0.19
CA GLY A 144 -11.08 -13.20 -1.25
C GLY A 144 -10.44 -12.58 -2.50
N MET A 145 -9.29 -11.89 -2.35
CA MET A 145 -8.56 -11.30 -3.48
C MET A 145 -7.44 -12.21 -4.00
N CYS A 146 -6.73 -12.90 -3.11
CA CYS A 146 -5.57 -13.72 -3.46
C CYS A 146 -5.48 -14.92 -2.52
N ASN A 147 -4.91 -16.03 -2.97
CA ASN A 147 -4.70 -17.26 -2.18
C ASN A 147 -3.27 -17.41 -1.67
N TYR A 148 -2.51 -16.29 -1.56
CA TYR A 148 -1.14 -16.31 -1.08
C TYR A 148 -0.84 -15.07 -0.24
N LEU A 149 -0.15 -15.28 0.89
CA LEU A 149 0.29 -14.25 1.85
C LEU A 149 -0.90 -13.43 2.36
N ASN A 150 -1.82 -14.09 3.06
CA ASN A 150 -3.10 -13.50 3.46
C ASN A 150 -3.10 -12.93 4.88
N GLY A 151 -2.20 -13.39 5.76
CA GLY A 151 -2.18 -12.98 7.16
C GLY A 151 -1.03 -12.04 7.52
N THR A 152 -1.27 -11.23 8.55
CA THR A 152 -0.28 -10.30 9.11
C THR A 152 0.98 -11.03 9.59
N LEU A 153 0.82 -12.18 10.24
CA LEU A 153 1.96 -12.97 10.73
C LEU A 153 2.81 -13.54 9.59
N ASP A 154 2.17 -14.02 8.53
CA ASP A 154 2.88 -14.55 7.36
C ASP A 154 3.68 -13.45 6.66
N ALA A 155 3.09 -12.25 6.52
CA ALA A 155 3.76 -11.11 5.91
C ALA A 155 4.94 -10.61 6.78
N ALA A 156 4.78 -10.60 8.10
CA ALA A 156 5.87 -10.25 9.03
C ALA A 156 7.02 -11.27 8.95
N GLU A 157 6.71 -12.57 8.92
CA GLU A 157 7.72 -13.62 8.84
C GLU A 157 8.49 -13.58 7.50
N ILE A 158 7.79 -13.41 6.37
CA ILE A 158 8.46 -13.35 5.07
C ILE A 158 9.33 -12.08 4.96
N THR A 159 8.88 -10.95 5.53
CA THR A 159 9.66 -9.71 5.60
C THR A 159 10.93 -9.92 6.44
N ARG A 160 10.82 -10.60 7.57
CA ARG A 160 11.94 -10.99 8.42
C ARG A 160 12.95 -11.86 7.67
N LEU A 161 12.48 -12.85 6.92
CA LEU A 161 13.32 -13.76 6.13
C LEU A 161 14.02 -13.07 4.94
N ILE A 162 13.42 -12.02 4.38
CA ILE A 162 14.06 -11.20 3.35
C ILE A 162 15.25 -10.45 3.94
N GLY A 163 15.10 -9.85 5.13
CA GLY A 163 16.19 -9.31 5.94
C GLY A 163 16.95 -8.13 5.32
N LEU A 164 16.31 -7.30 4.50
CA LEU A 164 16.91 -6.10 3.90
C LEU A 164 16.42 -4.83 4.60
N ASP A 165 17.32 -3.88 4.87
CA ASP A 165 17.01 -2.64 5.59
C ASP A 165 16.00 -1.75 4.89
N ASN A 166 15.91 -1.83 3.54
CA ASN A 166 14.95 -1.11 2.74
C ASN A 166 13.71 -1.94 2.37
N VAL A 167 13.45 -3.03 3.12
CA VAL A 167 12.19 -3.78 3.02
C VAL A 167 11.44 -3.65 4.35
N GLY A 168 10.16 -3.33 4.26
CA GLY A 168 9.26 -3.20 5.39
C GLY A 168 7.87 -3.72 5.06
N MET A 169 6.88 -3.28 5.82
CA MET A 169 5.48 -3.67 5.64
C MET A 169 4.55 -2.47 5.51
N VAL A 170 3.52 -2.65 4.71
CA VAL A 170 2.22 -1.97 4.86
C VAL A 170 1.33 -2.87 5.72
N LEU A 171 0.68 -2.29 6.72
CA LEU A 171 -0.38 -2.96 7.46
C LEU A 171 -1.71 -2.38 7.01
N ASP A 172 -2.53 -3.19 6.38
CA ASP A 172 -3.86 -2.79 5.95
C ASP A 172 -4.93 -3.40 6.85
N PHE A 173 -5.58 -2.56 7.65
CA PHE A 173 -6.62 -2.98 8.59
C PHE A 173 -7.89 -3.48 7.89
N TYR A 174 -8.17 -3.07 6.66
CA TYR A 174 -9.23 -3.67 5.86
C TYR A 174 -8.95 -5.14 5.56
N HIS A 175 -7.73 -5.48 5.16
CA HIS A 175 -7.36 -6.88 4.91
C HIS A 175 -7.38 -7.71 6.18
N MET A 176 -6.97 -7.15 7.32
CA MET A 176 -7.09 -7.83 8.62
C MET A 176 -8.55 -8.11 8.97
N ALA A 177 -9.44 -7.13 8.80
CA ALA A 177 -10.88 -7.29 9.04
C ALA A 177 -11.51 -8.38 8.16
N GLU A 178 -11.23 -8.37 6.85
CA GLU A 178 -11.74 -9.36 5.90
C GLU A 178 -11.19 -10.79 6.16
N MET A 179 -10.05 -10.91 6.82
CA MET A 179 -9.49 -12.19 7.30
C MET A 179 -10.02 -12.59 8.68
N GLY A 180 -10.75 -11.72 9.37
CA GLY A 180 -11.16 -11.94 10.76
C GLY A 180 -9.99 -11.97 11.74
N GLU A 181 -8.89 -11.30 11.42
CA GLU A 181 -7.73 -11.20 12.29
C GLU A 181 -8.01 -10.29 13.49
N ASP A 182 -7.48 -10.66 14.65
CA ASP A 182 -7.43 -9.76 15.79
C ASP A 182 -6.43 -8.64 15.51
N TYR A 183 -6.85 -7.39 15.63
CA TYR A 183 -6.00 -6.23 15.34
C TYR A 183 -4.75 -6.14 16.23
N SER A 184 -4.73 -6.82 17.38
CA SER A 184 -3.52 -6.94 18.21
C SER A 184 -2.34 -7.61 17.50
N LEU A 185 -2.58 -8.38 16.41
CA LEU A 185 -1.54 -8.95 15.56
C LEU A 185 -0.70 -7.88 14.87
N ALA A 186 -1.15 -6.62 14.82
CA ALA A 186 -0.34 -5.48 14.40
C ALA A 186 0.99 -5.36 15.17
N ALA A 187 1.05 -5.87 16.41
CA ALA A 187 2.28 -5.92 17.20
C ALA A 187 3.38 -6.77 16.52
N ALA A 188 3.02 -7.82 15.79
CA ALA A 188 3.98 -8.64 15.04
C ALA A 188 4.57 -7.88 13.83
N ALA A 189 3.80 -6.98 13.23
CA ALA A 189 4.25 -6.13 12.13
C ALA A 189 5.12 -4.96 12.60
N ALA A 190 5.02 -4.54 13.87
CA ALA A 190 5.64 -3.33 14.41
C ALA A 190 7.14 -3.16 14.08
N PRO A 191 8.01 -4.19 14.12
CA PRO A 191 9.42 -4.04 13.76
C PRO A 191 9.65 -3.66 12.29
N TYR A 192 8.72 -3.99 11.41
CA TYR A 192 8.82 -3.82 9.95
C TYR A 192 7.88 -2.75 9.42
N LEU A 193 6.95 -2.26 10.26
CA LEU A 193 5.89 -1.35 9.87
C LEU A 193 6.45 0.00 9.40
N ARG A 194 6.10 0.39 8.17
CA ARG A 194 6.49 1.67 7.58
C ARG A 194 5.29 2.50 7.17
N HIS A 195 4.17 1.85 6.87
CA HIS A 195 2.96 2.51 6.37
C HIS A 195 1.70 1.75 6.80
N VAL A 196 0.57 2.45 6.87
CA VAL A 196 -0.72 1.87 7.24
C VAL A 196 -1.77 2.24 6.21
N HIS A 197 -2.57 1.26 5.80
CA HIS A 197 -3.76 1.48 4.99
C HIS A 197 -5.04 1.27 5.80
N PHE A 198 -6.04 2.12 5.52
CA PHE A 198 -7.40 2.01 6.03
C PHE A 198 -8.40 2.00 4.89
N SER A 199 -9.45 1.21 5.02
CA SER A 199 -10.70 1.33 4.31
C SER A 199 -11.77 0.52 5.03
N THR A 200 -13.04 0.87 4.82
CA THR A 200 -14.13 0.06 5.34
C THR A 200 -14.58 -0.95 4.31
N SER A 201 -15.11 -2.08 4.77
CA SER A 201 -15.84 -3.03 3.95
C SER A 201 -17.14 -2.38 3.47
N GLY A 202 -17.23 -2.11 2.18
CA GLY A 202 -18.47 -1.73 1.53
C GLY A 202 -19.33 -2.95 1.18
N SER A 203 -20.41 -2.74 0.44
CA SER A 203 -21.16 -3.86 -0.13
C SER A 203 -20.35 -4.54 -1.24
N GLY A 204 -19.99 -5.81 -1.05
CA GLY A 204 -19.17 -6.59 -1.99
C GLY A 204 -17.67 -6.33 -1.80
N LEU A 205 -16.90 -6.31 -2.91
CA LEU A 205 -15.45 -6.07 -2.89
C LEU A 205 -15.07 -4.56 -2.88
N TRP A 206 -16.04 -3.68 -2.62
CA TRP A 206 -15.82 -2.24 -2.61
C TRP A 206 -15.21 -1.80 -1.30
N ARG A 207 -14.08 -1.13 -1.39
CA ARG A 207 -13.40 -0.45 -0.28
C ARG A 207 -13.92 0.98 -0.19
N GLY A 208 -14.45 1.34 0.97
CA GLY A 208 -15.02 2.66 1.23
C GLY A 208 -14.14 3.51 2.15
N PHE A 209 -14.55 4.76 2.30
CA PHE A 209 -14.00 5.64 3.31
C PHE A 209 -14.58 5.31 4.69
N PRO A 210 -13.78 5.18 5.77
CA PRO A 210 -14.26 5.12 7.14
C PRO A 210 -15.26 6.23 7.44
N GLN A 211 -16.37 5.87 8.08
CA GLN A 211 -17.49 6.76 8.39
C GLN A 211 -17.65 6.95 9.91
N LYS A 212 -18.48 7.92 10.30
CA LYS A 212 -18.76 8.16 11.74
C LYS A 212 -19.32 6.93 12.47
N ALA A 213 -20.00 6.04 11.76
CA ALA A 213 -20.51 4.79 12.32
C ALA A 213 -19.39 3.83 12.77
N ASP A 214 -18.21 3.93 12.13
CA ASP A 214 -17.07 3.07 12.37
C ASP A 214 -16.16 3.61 13.50
N PHE A 215 -16.58 4.69 14.19
CA PHE A 215 -15.77 5.41 15.16
C PHE A 215 -15.15 4.51 16.25
N ASP A 216 -15.95 3.63 16.85
CA ASP A 216 -15.47 2.78 17.96
C ASP A 216 -14.46 1.73 17.48
N GLU A 217 -14.64 1.18 16.28
CA GLU A 217 -13.69 0.27 15.67
C GLU A 217 -12.36 0.97 15.42
N TYR A 218 -12.37 2.09 14.72
CA TYR A 218 -11.15 2.85 14.42
C TYR A 218 -10.49 3.43 15.66
N ARG A 219 -11.24 3.76 16.70
CA ARG A 219 -10.68 4.13 18.02
C ARG A 219 -9.84 2.98 18.60
N GLY A 220 -10.33 1.75 18.49
CA GLY A 220 -9.58 0.55 18.89
C GLY A 220 -8.29 0.39 18.08
N ILE A 221 -8.37 0.55 16.74
CA ILE A 221 -7.21 0.48 15.84
C ILE A 221 -6.16 1.56 16.19
N PHE A 222 -6.59 2.81 16.39
CA PHE A 222 -5.69 3.90 16.79
C PHE A 222 -5.02 3.64 18.14
N ALA A 223 -5.74 3.05 19.12
CA ALA A 223 -5.15 2.65 20.40
C ALA A 223 -4.06 1.58 20.21
N ILE A 224 -4.27 0.62 19.31
CA ILE A 224 -3.26 -0.39 18.94
C ILE A 224 -2.05 0.26 18.28
N LEU A 225 -2.24 1.12 17.27
CA LEU A 225 -1.14 1.84 16.64
C LEU A 225 -0.30 2.62 17.64
N LYS A 226 -0.96 3.31 18.59
CA LYS A 226 -0.28 4.00 19.69
C LYS A 226 0.51 3.02 20.55
N SER A 227 -0.08 1.88 20.93
CA SER A 227 0.55 0.89 21.83
C SER A 227 1.84 0.30 21.24
N ILE A 228 1.92 0.19 19.91
CA ILE A 228 3.11 -0.27 19.19
C ILE A 228 4.06 0.88 18.82
N GLY A 229 3.77 2.11 19.24
CA GLY A 229 4.60 3.29 18.97
C GLY A 229 4.53 3.80 17.52
N TYR A 230 3.47 3.49 16.78
CA TYR A 230 3.33 3.97 15.40
C TYR A 230 2.67 5.35 15.32
N TYR A 231 3.39 6.31 14.77
CA TYR A 231 2.94 7.69 14.54
C TYR A 231 3.24 8.17 13.10
N GLY A 232 3.42 7.23 12.18
CA GLY A 232 3.80 7.48 10.80
C GLY A 232 2.67 7.98 9.90
N THR A 233 2.64 7.46 8.69
CA THR A 233 1.69 7.83 7.62
C THR A 233 0.57 6.80 7.52
N VAL A 234 -0.64 7.27 7.31
CA VAL A 234 -1.85 6.46 7.14
C VAL A 234 -2.55 6.92 5.86
N SER A 235 -2.80 6.00 4.93
CA SER A 235 -3.59 6.28 3.73
C SER A 235 -4.94 5.60 3.77
N ILE A 236 -5.96 6.31 3.30
CA ILE A 236 -7.23 5.68 2.94
C ILE A 236 -7.08 5.14 1.53
N GLU A 237 -7.43 3.86 1.35
CA GLU A 237 -7.36 3.19 0.05
C GLU A 237 -8.77 2.80 -0.44
N PRO A 238 -9.57 3.77 -0.93
CA PRO A 238 -10.90 3.50 -1.43
C PRO A 238 -10.87 2.91 -2.85
N SER A 239 -11.91 2.17 -3.23
CA SER A 239 -12.07 1.69 -4.61
C SER A 239 -12.30 2.85 -5.59
N GLU A 240 -13.03 3.89 -5.14
CA GLU A 240 -13.24 5.13 -5.88
C GLU A 240 -13.10 6.34 -4.95
N PHE A 241 -12.61 7.45 -5.49
CA PHE A 241 -12.46 8.68 -4.72
C PHE A 241 -13.79 9.46 -4.68
N GLU A 242 -14.35 9.60 -3.47
CA GLU A 242 -15.59 10.30 -3.18
C GLU A 242 -15.31 11.55 -2.33
N PRO A 243 -15.35 12.77 -2.88
CA PRO A 243 -14.86 13.98 -2.20
C PRO A 243 -15.53 14.27 -0.85
N GLU A 244 -16.86 14.08 -0.74
CA GLU A 244 -17.61 14.34 0.50
C GLU A 244 -17.24 13.31 1.58
N GLN A 245 -17.16 12.04 1.20
CA GLN A 245 -16.74 10.97 2.10
C GLN A 245 -15.28 11.14 2.52
N ALA A 246 -14.40 11.53 1.60
CA ALA A 246 -12.99 11.78 1.87
C ALA A 246 -12.80 12.88 2.93
N SER A 247 -13.52 13.99 2.83
CA SER A 247 -13.47 15.09 3.80
C SER A 247 -13.99 14.66 5.18
N SER A 248 -15.14 13.99 5.23
CA SER A 248 -15.73 13.48 6.48
C SER A 248 -14.84 12.42 7.15
N CYS A 249 -14.21 11.56 6.36
CA CYS A 249 -13.24 10.58 6.85
C CYS A 249 -12.03 11.26 7.49
N LEU A 250 -11.45 12.26 6.83
CA LEU A 250 -10.30 12.98 7.37
C LEU A 250 -10.61 13.66 8.71
N GLU A 251 -11.80 14.23 8.87
CA GLU A 251 -12.27 14.80 10.15
C GLU A 251 -12.34 13.71 11.24
N LEU A 252 -12.89 12.54 10.89
CA LEU A 252 -12.94 11.37 11.79
C LEU A 252 -11.53 10.97 12.25
N LEU A 253 -10.59 10.79 11.30
CA LEU A 253 -9.22 10.37 11.62
C LEU A 253 -8.47 11.38 12.50
N LYS A 254 -8.62 12.68 12.22
CA LYS A 254 -8.02 13.76 13.04
C LYS A 254 -8.61 13.78 14.46
N ARG A 255 -9.90 13.53 14.61
CA ARG A 255 -10.53 13.40 15.92
C ARG A 255 -9.99 12.20 16.68
N LEU A 256 -9.92 11.03 16.05
CA LEU A 256 -9.38 9.80 16.65
C LEU A 256 -7.92 10.00 17.09
N GLU A 257 -7.09 10.61 16.25
CA GLU A 257 -5.70 10.93 16.61
C GLU A 257 -5.62 11.84 17.84
N ALA A 258 -6.51 12.83 17.93
CA ALA A 258 -6.52 13.75 19.07
C ALA A 258 -6.92 13.05 20.39
N GLU A 259 -7.79 12.05 20.33
CA GLU A 259 -8.23 11.30 21.53
C GLU A 259 -7.16 10.33 22.07
N ILE A 260 -6.20 9.91 21.25
CA ILE A 260 -5.13 9.00 21.69
C ILE A 260 -3.84 9.73 22.10
N LYS A 261 -3.75 11.05 21.85
CA LYS A 261 -2.62 11.88 22.33
C LYS A 261 -2.69 12.08 23.82
#